data_d2491b62c4e571222e2fb2d21ab61a0d
#
_entry.id   d2491b62c4e571222e2fb2d21ab61a0d
#
_cell.length_a   1.000
_cell.length_b   1.000
_cell.length_c   1.000
_cell.angle_alpha   90.00
_cell.angle_beta   90.00
_cell.angle_gamma   90.00
#
_symmetry.space_group_name_H-M   'P 1'
#
loop_
_entity.id
_entity.type
_entity.pdbx_description
1 polymer ?
#
loop_
_entity_poly.entity_id
_entity_poly.type
_entity_poly.pdbx_seq_one_letter_code
_entity_poly.pdbx_strand_id
1 'polypeptide(L)'
;MSGQRIDKRANSQLREINAIADFNIHAEGSVLIKFGNTQVVCNASIEKAIPRWMQDKKTGWVTAEYGMLPRSTNERMSREAQRGRQSGRTLEIQRLIGRSLRQVVDLNKLTGYTITIDCDVIQADGGTRTASITGGTIALIKALKKIKREDAIKNYVAAISVGIYKDELILDLNYEEDSNAQADINVVMNNKMEIIEVQGTAEEKAFSQEDFAKLVVMAESGIKDL
;
A
#
# COMPACT_ATOMS: atom_id res chain seq x y z
N MET A 1 10.98 28.22 -15.07
CA MET A 1 11.95 27.08 -15.02
C MET A 1 11.17 25.93 -14.39
N SER A 2 10.85 24.86 -15.14
CA SER A 2 10.19 23.69 -14.58
C SER A 2 11.06 23.16 -13.43
N GLY A 3 10.47 23.03 -12.24
CA GLY A 3 11.19 22.60 -11.06
C GLY A 3 11.65 21.15 -11.24
N GLN A 4 12.94 20.96 -11.48
CA GLN A 4 13.52 19.63 -11.60
C GLN A 4 13.36 18.90 -10.25
N ARG A 5 12.78 17.70 -10.25
CA ARG A 5 12.69 16.84 -9.08
C ARG A 5 14.09 16.57 -8.50
N ILE A 6 14.19 16.39 -7.20
CA ILE A 6 15.48 16.25 -6.49
C ILE A 6 16.28 15.06 -7.02
N ASP A 7 15.59 13.96 -7.33
CA ASP A 7 16.19 12.74 -7.90
C ASP A 7 16.27 12.73 -9.43
N LYS A 8 15.96 13.86 -10.08
CA LYS A 8 16.03 14.08 -11.52
C LYS A 8 15.05 13.24 -12.37
N ARG A 9 14.06 12.56 -11.74
CA ARG A 9 13.00 11.89 -12.48
C ARG A 9 12.11 12.90 -13.21
N ALA A 10 11.49 12.46 -14.30
CA ALA A 10 10.38 13.21 -14.89
C ALA A 10 9.17 13.21 -13.95
N ASN A 11 8.28 14.20 -14.05
CA ASN A 11 7.11 14.32 -13.18
C ASN A 11 6.18 13.10 -13.24
N SER A 12 6.10 12.43 -14.38
CA SER A 12 5.30 11.22 -14.61
C SER A 12 6.08 9.91 -14.45
N GLN A 13 7.30 9.94 -13.91
CA GLN A 13 8.17 8.77 -13.81
C GLN A 13 8.11 8.16 -12.40
N LEU A 14 7.91 6.83 -12.32
CA LEU A 14 8.05 6.04 -11.10
C LEU A 14 9.51 5.99 -10.62
N ARG A 15 9.71 5.78 -9.33
CA ARG A 15 10.97 5.27 -8.80
C ARG A 15 11.24 3.88 -9.35
N GLU A 16 12.44 3.39 -9.19
CA GLU A 16 12.74 1.98 -9.50
C GLU A 16 11.91 1.07 -8.59
N ILE A 17 11.12 0.19 -9.21
CA ILE A 17 10.26 -0.76 -8.50
C ILE A 17 10.92 -2.13 -8.52
N ASN A 18 11.01 -2.77 -7.35
CA ASN A 18 11.57 -4.11 -7.23
C ASN A 18 10.74 -4.94 -6.23
N ALA A 19 10.47 -6.20 -6.57
CA ALA A 19 9.72 -7.13 -5.73
C ALA A 19 10.48 -8.44 -5.59
N ILE A 20 11.03 -8.70 -4.41
CA ILE A 20 11.74 -9.95 -4.10
C ILE A 20 10.74 -10.88 -3.41
N ALA A 21 10.21 -11.81 -4.19
CA ALA A 21 9.25 -12.79 -3.70
C ALA A 21 9.91 -13.86 -2.82
N ASP A 22 9.09 -14.53 -1.98
CA ASP A 22 9.52 -15.58 -1.05
C ASP A 22 10.64 -15.13 -0.09
N PHE A 23 10.57 -13.87 0.32
CA PHE A 23 11.56 -13.23 1.18
C PHE A 23 11.62 -13.86 2.57
N ASN A 24 10.47 -14.21 3.15
CA ASN A 24 10.37 -14.94 4.43
C ASN A 24 9.92 -16.38 4.17
N ILE A 25 10.75 -17.34 4.59
CA ILE A 25 10.52 -18.78 4.37
C ILE A 25 9.36 -19.36 5.19
N HIS A 26 8.95 -18.70 6.27
CA HIS A 26 7.92 -19.20 7.18
C HIS A 26 6.51 -18.78 6.75
N ALA A 27 6.34 -17.65 6.08
CA ALA A 27 5.05 -17.14 5.64
C ALA A 27 4.45 -17.98 4.50
N GLU A 28 3.12 -18.03 4.40
CA GLU A 28 2.44 -18.66 3.27
C GLU A 28 2.69 -17.88 1.98
N GLY A 29 2.79 -16.56 2.05
CA GLY A 29 3.24 -15.69 0.98
C GLY A 29 4.08 -14.56 1.53
N SER A 30 5.15 -14.19 0.83
CA SER A 30 6.05 -13.14 1.30
C SER A 30 6.67 -12.39 0.14
N VAL A 31 6.92 -11.09 0.35
CA VAL A 31 7.63 -10.23 -0.57
C VAL A 31 8.35 -9.11 0.18
N LEU A 32 9.57 -8.79 -0.25
CA LEU A 32 10.18 -7.48 0.01
C LEU A 32 9.90 -6.60 -1.20
N ILE A 33 9.02 -5.62 -1.04
CA ILE A 33 8.70 -4.63 -2.06
C ILE A 33 9.54 -3.36 -1.86
N LYS A 34 10.04 -2.81 -2.96
CA LYS A 34 10.82 -1.57 -2.97
C LYS A 34 10.24 -0.58 -3.97
N PHE A 35 10.04 0.65 -3.52
CA PHE A 35 9.73 1.83 -4.34
C PHE A 35 10.89 2.81 -4.13
N GLY A 36 11.91 2.73 -4.99
CA GLY A 36 13.19 3.40 -4.74
C GLY A 36 13.78 3.00 -3.38
N ASN A 37 13.99 3.97 -2.51
CA ASN A 37 14.51 3.73 -1.15
C ASN A 37 13.46 3.22 -0.17
N THR A 38 12.17 3.36 -0.45
CA THR A 38 11.13 2.79 0.42
C THR A 38 11.14 1.28 0.32
N GLN A 39 11.24 0.59 1.46
CA GLN A 39 11.31 -0.87 1.55
C GLN A 39 10.32 -1.38 2.59
N VAL A 40 9.46 -2.31 2.18
CA VAL A 40 8.45 -2.93 3.04
C VAL A 40 8.49 -4.44 2.88
N VAL A 41 8.57 -5.16 3.99
CA VAL A 41 8.33 -6.61 4.00
C VAL A 41 6.83 -6.83 4.19
N CYS A 42 6.21 -7.57 3.28
CA CYS A 42 4.82 -7.97 3.38
C CYS A 42 4.75 -9.50 3.50
N ASN A 43 4.17 -9.98 4.60
CA ASN A 43 3.98 -11.40 4.87
C ASN A 43 2.50 -11.74 4.96
N ALA A 44 2.07 -12.81 4.34
CA ALA A 44 0.72 -13.34 4.44
C ALA A 44 0.71 -14.60 5.29
N SER A 45 -0.06 -14.58 6.37
CA SER A 45 -0.30 -15.72 7.27
C SER A 45 -1.74 -16.20 7.11
N ILE A 46 -1.94 -17.52 6.98
CA ILE A 46 -3.25 -18.14 6.76
C ILE A 46 -3.65 -18.99 7.97
N GLU A 47 -4.78 -18.67 8.57
CA GLU A 47 -5.39 -19.43 9.65
C GLU A 47 -6.69 -20.10 9.21
N LYS A 48 -6.89 -21.38 9.57
CA LYS A 48 -8.17 -22.08 9.39
C LYS A 48 -9.13 -21.76 10.53
N ALA A 49 -9.41 -20.49 10.71
CA ALA A 49 -10.31 -19.95 11.70
C ALA A 49 -10.91 -18.65 11.18
N ILE A 50 -12.05 -18.24 11.71
CA ILE A 50 -12.66 -16.94 11.43
C ILE A 50 -12.82 -16.15 12.72
N PRO A 51 -12.73 -14.82 12.71
CA PRO A 51 -12.94 -13.99 13.88
C PRO A 51 -14.32 -14.26 14.52
N ARG A 52 -14.40 -14.21 15.84
CA ARG A 52 -15.65 -14.47 16.59
C ARG A 52 -16.84 -13.65 16.10
N TRP A 53 -16.62 -12.38 15.75
CA TRP A 53 -17.65 -11.47 15.25
C TRP A 53 -18.12 -11.79 13.81
N MET A 54 -17.46 -12.76 13.13
CA MET A 54 -17.83 -13.23 11.80
C MET A 54 -18.42 -14.66 11.79
N GLN A 55 -18.58 -15.31 12.93
CA GLN A 55 -19.00 -16.71 13.00
C GLN A 55 -20.33 -17.01 12.27
N ASP A 56 -21.25 -16.02 12.25
CA ASP A 56 -22.52 -16.13 11.53
C ASP A 56 -22.40 -15.86 10.02
N LYS A 57 -21.24 -15.38 9.56
CA LYS A 57 -20.97 -15.10 8.15
C LYS A 57 -20.26 -16.29 7.51
N LYS A 58 -20.84 -16.82 6.43
CA LYS A 58 -20.24 -17.92 5.66
C LYS A 58 -19.16 -17.40 4.67
N THR A 59 -18.28 -16.54 5.11
CA THR A 59 -17.21 -15.95 4.30
C THR A 59 -15.89 -16.05 5.03
N GLY A 60 -14.78 -16.00 4.29
CA GLY A 60 -13.45 -15.78 4.88
C GLY A 60 -13.23 -14.31 5.24
N TRP A 61 -12.03 -14.02 5.76
CA TRP A 61 -11.62 -12.68 6.12
C TRP A 61 -10.19 -12.39 5.68
N VAL A 62 -9.96 -11.17 5.22
CA VAL A 62 -8.61 -10.64 4.94
C VAL A 62 -8.45 -9.36 5.75
N THR A 63 -7.39 -9.30 6.51
CA THR A 63 -7.01 -8.14 7.33
C THR A 63 -5.54 -7.79 7.13
N ALA A 64 -5.13 -6.63 7.61
CA ALA A 64 -3.74 -6.23 7.54
C ALA A 64 -3.30 -5.58 8.86
N GLU A 65 -2.03 -5.77 9.18
CA GLU A 65 -1.30 -5.03 10.18
C GLU A 65 -0.19 -4.21 9.50
N TYR A 66 0.16 -3.09 10.11
CA TYR A 66 1.18 -2.20 9.57
C TYR A 66 2.06 -1.70 10.71
N GLY A 67 3.34 -1.67 10.48
CA GLY A 67 4.28 -1.13 11.43
C GLY A 67 5.52 -0.54 10.76
N MET A 68 6.18 0.37 11.47
CA MET A 68 7.44 0.95 11.04
C MET A 68 8.53 0.56 12.03
N LEU A 69 9.66 0.04 11.51
CA LEU A 69 10.81 -0.23 12.37
C LEU A 69 11.37 1.08 12.96
N PRO A 70 11.94 1.05 14.18
CA PRO A 70 12.44 2.27 14.84
C PRO A 70 13.41 3.10 14.00
N ARG A 71 14.20 2.47 13.13
CA ARG A 71 15.16 3.13 12.24
C ARG A 71 14.75 3.09 10.78
N SER A 72 13.47 2.91 10.49
CA SER A 72 12.95 3.06 9.13
C SER A 72 12.99 4.52 8.64
N THR A 73 13.09 5.48 9.54
CA THR A 73 13.17 6.92 9.30
C THR A 73 14.53 7.51 9.70
N ASN A 74 14.79 8.74 9.29
CA ASN A 74 16.04 9.47 9.57
C ASN A 74 16.33 9.57 11.08
N GLU A 75 15.30 9.77 11.89
CA GLU A 75 15.38 9.77 13.35
C GLU A 75 14.76 8.46 13.89
N ARG A 76 15.30 8.02 15.05
CA ARG A 76 14.78 6.83 15.71
C ARG A 76 13.41 7.11 16.31
N MET A 77 12.39 6.38 15.83
CA MET A 77 11.07 6.34 16.47
C MET A 77 11.03 5.33 17.62
N SER A 78 10.24 5.59 18.65
CA SER A 78 9.96 4.59 19.69
C SER A 78 9.03 3.50 19.15
N ARG A 79 9.23 2.23 19.57
CA ARG A 79 8.30 1.15 19.24
C ARG A 79 6.92 1.41 19.84
N GLU A 80 5.87 1.24 19.06
CA GLU A 80 4.48 1.40 19.54
C GLU A 80 4.15 0.42 20.68
N ALA A 81 4.73 -0.77 20.67
CA ALA A 81 4.60 -1.76 21.74
C ALA A 81 5.02 -1.21 23.12
N GLN A 82 6.00 -0.30 23.18
CA GLN A 82 6.39 0.36 24.44
C GLN A 82 5.34 1.34 24.96
N ARG A 83 4.47 1.85 24.08
CA ARG A 83 3.38 2.77 24.44
C ARG A 83 2.11 2.03 24.83
N GLY A 84 2.07 0.70 24.67
CA GLY A 84 0.90 -0.13 24.94
C GLY A 84 -0.30 0.09 24.00
N ARG A 85 -0.13 0.94 22.96
CA ARG A 85 -1.15 1.22 21.94
C ARG A 85 -0.53 1.64 20.61
N GLN A 86 -1.22 1.31 19.53
CA GLN A 86 -0.89 1.81 18.20
C GLN A 86 -1.34 3.26 18.03
N SER A 87 -0.66 4.00 17.17
CA SER A 87 -1.04 5.36 16.81
C SER A 87 -2.28 5.37 15.91
N GLY A 88 -3.00 6.51 15.88
CA GLY A 88 -4.13 6.69 14.98
C GLY A 88 -3.73 6.50 13.51
N ARG A 89 -2.54 6.98 13.11
CA ARG A 89 -1.98 6.79 11.77
C ARG A 89 -1.77 5.31 11.43
N THR A 90 -1.19 4.53 12.34
CA THR A 90 -0.98 3.10 12.15
C THR A 90 -2.31 2.37 11.92
N LEU A 91 -3.30 2.63 12.76
CA LEU A 91 -4.64 2.04 12.64
C LEU A 91 -5.36 2.45 11.34
N GLU A 92 -5.19 3.69 10.91
CA GLU A 92 -5.74 4.18 9.64
C GLU A 92 -5.13 3.43 8.45
N ILE A 93 -3.80 3.31 8.40
CA ILE A 93 -3.08 2.63 7.32
C ILE A 93 -3.44 1.13 7.29
N GLN A 94 -3.54 0.46 8.43
CA GLN A 94 -4.00 -0.93 8.53
C GLN A 94 -5.38 -1.11 7.90
N ARG A 95 -6.32 -0.20 8.18
CA ARG A 95 -7.67 -0.23 7.61
C ARG A 95 -7.66 -0.02 6.11
N LEU A 96 -6.86 0.92 5.62
CA LEU A 96 -6.68 1.20 4.20
C LEU A 96 -6.15 -0.04 3.46
N ILE A 97 -5.05 -0.63 3.94
CA ILE A 97 -4.47 -1.85 3.36
C ILE A 97 -5.50 -2.97 3.37
N GLY A 98 -6.13 -3.25 4.52
CA GLY A 98 -7.12 -4.33 4.64
C GLY A 98 -8.31 -4.15 3.69
N ARG A 99 -8.84 -2.93 3.52
CA ARG A 99 -9.93 -2.64 2.55
C ARG A 99 -9.47 -2.90 1.11
N SER A 100 -8.29 -2.43 0.76
CA SER A 100 -7.71 -2.62 -0.57
C SER A 100 -7.51 -4.11 -0.89
N LEU A 101 -6.94 -4.87 0.04
CA LEU A 101 -6.68 -6.30 -0.14
C LEU A 101 -7.95 -7.15 -0.23
N ARG A 102 -9.03 -6.74 0.42
CA ARG A 102 -10.33 -7.41 0.24
C ARG A 102 -10.91 -7.29 -1.17
N GLN A 103 -10.45 -6.32 -1.97
CA GLN A 103 -10.81 -6.22 -3.39
C GLN A 103 -10.04 -7.21 -4.27
N VAL A 104 -8.92 -7.77 -3.77
CA VAL A 104 -8.14 -8.78 -4.48
C VAL A 104 -8.89 -10.10 -4.58
N VAL A 105 -9.73 -10.43 -3.58
CA VAL A 105 -10.30 -11.77 -3.39
C VAL A 105 -11.82 -11.79 -3.35
N ASP A 106 -12.39 -12.94 -3.72
CA ASP A 106 -13.77 -13.33 -3.40
C ASP A 106 -13.78 -14.02 -2.03
N LEU A 107 -14.22 -13.30 -1.02
CA LEU A 107 -14.28 -13.80 0.37
C LEU A 107 -15.20 -15.01 0.54
N ASN A 108 -16.20 -15.22 -0.32
CA ASN A 108 -17.07 -16.39 -0.27
C ASN A 108 -16.31 -17.67 -0.59
N LYS A 109 -15.28 -17.58 -1.41
CA LYS A 109 -14.40 -18.71 -1.73
C LYS A 109 -13.35 -18.99 -0.66
N LEU A 110 -13.24 -18.15 0.35
CA LEU A 110 -12.31 -18.28 1.47
C LEU A 110 -13.00 -18.64 2.79
N THR A 111 -14.20 -19.21 2.72
CA THR A 111 -14.97 -19.62 3.93
C THR A 111 -14.10 -20.44 4.88
N GLY A 112 -14.07 -20.05 6.15
CA GLY A 112 -13.30 -20.72 7.20
C GLY A 112 -11.82 -20.31 7.27
N TYR A 113 -11.37 -19.39 6.42
CA TYR A 113 -10.00 -18.87 6.46
C TYR A 113 -9.96 -17.40 6.91
N THR A 114 -9.00 -17.09 7.74
CA THR A 114 -8.54 -15.71 7.97
C THR A 114 -7.14 -15.57 7.39
N ILE A 115 -6.92 -14.51 6.62
CA ILE A 115 -5.61 -14.17 6.07
C ILE A 115 -5.20 -12.83 6.65
N THR A 116 -4.10 -12.80 7.38
CA THR A 116 -3.48 -11.59 7.91
C THR A 116 -2.27 -11.23 7.07
N ILE A 117 -2.21 -9.96 6.66
CA ILE A 117 -1.06 -9.42 5.92
C ILE A 117 -0.33 -8.47 6.84
N ASP A 118 0.89 -8.84 7.24
CA ASP A 118 1.78 -8.02 8.04
C ASP A 118 2.67 -7.19 7.09
N CYS A 119 2.63 -5.87 7.24
CA CYS A 119 3.41 -4.92 6.45
C CYS A 119 4.40 -4.19 7.36
N ASP A 120 5.66 -4.59 7.33
CA ASP A 120 6.73 -4.03 8.13
C ASP A 120 7.62 -3.11 7.29
N VAL A 121 7.57 -1.81 7.56
CA VAL A 121 8.42 -0.84 6.88
C VAL A 121 9.83 -0.91 7.45
N ILE A 122 10.78 -1.35 6.61
CA ILE A 122 12.21 -1.42 6.95
C ILE A 122 12.87 -0.06 6.74
N GLN A 123 12.53 0.61 5.64
CA GLN A 123 13.03 1.92 5.27
C GLN A 123 11.92 2.73 4.61
N ALA A 124 11.74 3.97 5.06
CA ALA A 124 10.71 4.87 4.60
C ALA A 124 11.32 6.06 3.85
N ASP A 125 10.89 6.24 2.60
CA ASP A 125 11.23 7.36 1.74
C ASP A 125 10.01 7.77 0.88
N GLY A 126 8.89 8.11 1.56
CA GLY A 126 7.59 8.38 0.92
C GLY A 126 6.88 7.12 0.41
N GLY A 127 5.56 7.15 0.29
CA GLY A 127 4.76 6.08 -0.30
C GLY A 127 4.75 4.74 0.47
N THR A 128 4.98 4.73 1.79
CA THR A 128 5.02 3.46 2.55
C THR A 128 3.68 2.73 2.53
N ARG A 129 2.54 3.45 2.57
CA ARG A 129 1.20 2.84 2.51
C ARG A 129 0.89 2.26 1.13
N THR A 130 1.30 2.92 0.05
CA THR A 130 1.10 2.45 -1.32
C THR A 130 1.96 1.23 -1.63
N ALA A 131 3.23 1.24 -1.21
CA ALA A 131 4.12 0.08 -1.28
C ALA A 131 3.56 -1.11 -0.48
N SER A 132 3.00 -0.87 0.72
CA SER A 132 2.37 -1.91 1.54
C SER A 132 1.14 -2.54 0.86
N ILE A 133 0.30 -1.75 0.18
CA ILE A 133 -0.86 -2.27 -0.56
C ILE A 133 -0.40 -3.13 -1.74
N THR A 134 0.54 -2.64 -2.54
CA THR A 134 1.06 -3.36 -3.71
C THR A 134 1.81 -4.63 -3.28
N GLY A 135 2.71 -4.53 -2.30
CA GLY A 135 3.41 -5.69 -1.75
C GLY A 135 2.47 -6.67 -1.05
N GLY A 136 1.50 -6.18 -0.28
CA GLY A 136 0.46 -6.99 0.36
C GLY A 136 -0.37 -7.77 -0.65
N THR A 137 -0.69 -7.18 -1.80
CA THR A 137 -1.36 -7.88 -2.91
C THR A 137 -0.53 -9.06 -3.42
N ILE A 138 0.79 -8.85 -3.63
CA ILE A 138 1.70 -9.92 -4.08
C ILE A 138 1.78 -11.03 -3.03
N ALA A 139 1.95 -10.69 -1.74
CA ALA A 139 2.02 -11.66 -0.66
C ALA A 139 0.72 -12.47 -0.54
N LEU A 140 -0.44 -11.81 -0.61
CA LEU A 140 -1.76 -12.46 -0.57
C LEU A 140 -1.94 -13.46 -1.72
N ILE A 141 -1.61 -13.06 -2.95
CA ILE A 141 -1.72 -13.92 -4.14
C ILE A 141 -0.80 -15.15 -4.01
N LYS A 142 0.44 -14.96 -3.54
CA LYS A 142 1.38 -16.07 -3.30
C LYS A 142 0.85 -17.04 -2.25
N ALA A 143 0.30 -16.52 -1.16
CA ALA A 143 -0.29 -17.34 -0.10
C ALA A 143 -1.47 -18.18 -0.61
N LEU A 144 -2.36 -17.57 -1.41
CA LEU A 144 -3.48 -18.29 -2.04
C LEU A 144 -3.02 -19.39 -2.99
N LYS A 145 -1.98 -19.14 -3.78
CA LYS A 145 -1.37 -20.16 -4.65
C LYS A 145 -0.81 -21.32 -3.83
N LYS A 146 -0.10 -21.03 -2.73
CA LYS A 146 0.48 -22.07 -1.86
C LYS A 146 -0.57 -23.03 -1.28
N ILE A 147 -1.77 -22.52 -0.96
CA ILE A 147 -2.89 -23.35 -0.46
C ILE A 147 -3.84 -23.81 -1.56
N LYS A 148 -3.51 -23.60 -2.84
CA LYS A 148 -4.32 -24.00 -4.02
C LYS A 148 -5.73 -23.38 -4.01
N ARG A 149 -5.80 -22.08 -3.73
CA ARG A 149 -7.04 -21.29 -3.70
C ARG A 149 -6.96 -20.08 -4.65
N GLU A 150 -6.31 -20.26 -5.81
CA GLU A 150 -6.24 -19.25 -6.87
C GLU A 150 -7.62 -18.88 -7.41
N ASP A 151 -8.58 -19.79 -7.29
CA ASP A 151 -9.98 -19.55 -7.64
C ASP A 151 -10.63 -18.42 -6.85
N ALA A 152 -10.05 -18.06 -5.70
CA ALA A 152 -10.49 -16.92 -4.89
C ALA A 152 -9.93 -15.57 -5.39
N ILE A 153 -8.93 -15.56 -6.26
CA ILE A 153 -8.36 -14.32 -6.79
C ILE A 153 -9.36 -13.70 -7.78
N LYS A 154 -9.77 -12.47 -7.50
CA LYS A 154 -10.77 -11.71 -8.27
C LYS A 154 -10.14 -10.60 -9.09
N ASN A 155 -9.20 -9.87 -8.49
CA ASN A 155 -8.51 -8.73 -9.09
C ASN A 155 -7.04 -8.72 -8.67
N TYR A 156 -6.23 -7.94 -9.42
CA TYR A 156 -4.94 -7.45 -8.95
C TYR A 156 -5.13 -6.01 -8.49
N VAL A 157 -4.47 -5.61 -7.42
CA VAL A 157 -4.61 -4.28 -6.84
C VAL A 157 -3.23 -3.67 -6.64
N ALA A 158 -3.06 -2.43 -7.06
CA ALA A 158 -1.86 -1.66 -6.82
C ALA A 158 -2.22 -0.25 -6.33
N ALA A 159 -1.27 0.43 -5.72
CA ALA A 159 -1.44 1.76 -5.19
C ALA A 159 -0.20 2.62 -5.47
N ILE A 160 -0.44 3.91 -5.69
CA ILE A 160 0.61 4.90 -5.92
C ILE A 160 0.25 6.23 -5.27
N SER A 161 1.26 7.04 -4.94
CA SER A 161 1.06 8.43 -4.56
C SER A 161 1.18 9.34 -5.77
N VAL A 162 0.37 10.39 -5.79
CA VAL A 162 0.45 11.52 -6.70
C VAL A 162 0.28 12.80 -5.91
N GLY A 163 0.80 13.91 -6.37
CA GLY A 163 0.68 15.14 -5.60
C GLY A 163 1.03 16.38 -6.40
N ILE A 164 0.96 17.52 -5.72
CA ILE A 164 1.37 18.82 -6.23
C ILE A 164 2.59 19.27 -5.44
N TYR A 165 3.70 19.42 -6.12
CA TYR A 165 4.96 19.85 -5.54
C TYR A 165 5.57 20.96 -6.39
N LYS A 166 5.81 22.14 -5.79
CA LYS A 166 6.28 23.36 -6.49
C LYS A 166 5.43 23.70 -7.73
N ASP A 167 4.12 23.68 -7.56
CA ASP A 167 3.10 23.94 -8.58
C ASP A 167 3.10 22.95 -9.78
N GLU A 168 3.82 21.84 -9.66
CA GLU A 168 3.87 20.77 -10.68
C GLU A 168 3.15 19.52 -10.17
N LEU A 169 2.40 18.85 -11.05
CA LEU A 169 1.81 17.55 -10.76
C LEU A 169 2.88 16.46 -10.88
N ILE A 170 3.04 15.65 -9.84
CA ILE A 170 4.08 14.60 -9.80
C ILE A 170 3.53 13.24 -9.39
N LEU A 171 4.13 12.21 -9.95
CA LEU A 171 3.85 10.79 -9.68
C LEU A 171 4.88 10.23 -8.70
N ASP A 172 4.44 9.37 -7.78
CA ASP A 172 5.29 8.58 -6.89
C ASP A 172 6.27 9.44 -6.08
N LEU A 173 5.72 10.17 -5.09
CA LEU A 173 6.45 11.10 -4.26
C LEU A 173 7.46 10.37 -3.36
N ASN A 174 8.70 10.83 -3.33
CA ASN A 174 9.65 10.48 -2.28
C ASN A 174 9.37 11.30 -1.00
N TYR A 175 10.11 11.04 0.08
CA TYR A 175 9.87 11.70 1.37
C TYR A 175 10.03 13.22 1.32
N GLU A 176 11.02 13.72 0.62
CA GLU A 176 11.27 15.17 0.48
C GLU A 176 10.13 15.85 -0.28
N GLU A 177 9.62 15.20 -1.31
CA GLU A 177 8.50 15.70 -2.09
C GLU A 177 7.19 15.62 -1.30
N ASP A 178 6.93 14.48 -0.64
CA ASP A 178 5.75 14.22 0.20
C ASP A 178 5.66 15.22 1.36
N SER A 179 6.77 15.44 2.08
CA SER A 179 6.81 16.33 3.25
C SER A 179 6.70 17.83 2.91
N ASN A 180 6.92 18.21 1.66
CA ASN A 180 6.83 19.58 1.17
C ASN A 180 5.78 19.73 0.06
N ALA A 181 4.92 18.74 -0.12
CA ALA A 181 3.86 18.78 -1.12
C ALA A 181 2.76 19.77 -0.73
N GLN A 182 2.24 20.51 -1.69
CA GLN A 182 1.03 21.32 -1.55
C GLN A 182 -0.22 20.44 -1.42
N ALA A 183 -0.18 19.26 -2.06
CA ALA A 183 -1.17 18.21 -1.91
C ALA A 183 -0.51 16.83 -2.09
N ASP A 184 -0.86 15.86 -1.23
CA ASP A 184 -0.52 14.44 -1.34
C ASP A 184 -1.78 13.61 -1.44
N ILE A 185 -1.84 12.76 -2.46
CA ILE A 185 -2.98 11.89 -2.76
C ILE A 185 -2.50 10.48 -3.01
N ASN A 186 -3.06 9.53 -2.28
CA ASN A 186 -2.83 8.11 -2.49
C ASN A 186 -4.01 7.51 -3.25
N VAL A 187 -3.74 6.84 -4.35
CA VAL A 187 -4.74 6.23 -5.24
C VAL A 187 -4.54 4.73 -5.28
N VAL A 188 -5.62 3.99 -5.10
CA VAL A 188 -5.68 2.53 -5.16
C VAL A 188 -6.62 2.13 -6.29
N MET A 189 -6.13 1.32 -7.23
CA MET A 189 -6.93 0.81 -8.34
C MET A 189 -6.74 -0.69 -8.52
N ASN A 190 -7.70 -1.32 -9.20
CA ASN A 190 -7.58 -2.69 -9.65
C ASN A 190 -7.00 -2.77 -11.08
N ASN A 191 -6.79 -3.99 -11.57
CA ASN A 191 -6.28 -4.25 -12.94
C ASN A 191 -7.22 -3.84 -14.08
N LYS A 192 -8.44 -3.37 -13.77
CA LYS A 192 -9.37 -2.75 -14.73
C LYS A 192 -9.35 -1.23 -14.66
N MET A 193 -8.44 -0.66 -13.86
CA MET A 193 -8.35 0.78 -13.56
C MET A 193 -9.59 1.34 -12.85
N GLU A 194 -10.36 0.47 -12.20
CA GLU A 194 -11.46 0.91 -11.33
C GLU A 194 -10.88 1.40 -10.00
N ILE A 195 -11.32 2.57 -9.56
CA ILE A 195 -10.87 3.18 -8.30
C ILE A 195 -11.43 2.39 -7.11
N ILE A 196 -10.55 1.95 -6.22
CA ILE A 196 -10.92 1.29 -4.96
C ILE A 196 -10.95 2.31 -3.83
N GLU A 197 -9.94 3.16 -3.76
CA GLU A 197 -9.84 4.19 -2.73
C GLU A 197 -8.99 5.36 -3.23
N VAL A 198 -9.38 6.57 -2.84
CA VAL A 198 -8.59 7.78 -3.01
C VAL A 198 -8.54 8.48 -1.66
N GLN A 199 -7.34 8.76 -1.19
CA GLN A 199 -7.12 9.46 0.07
C GLN A 199 -6.10 10.56 -0.15
N GLY A 200 -6.47 11.79 0.14
CA GLY A 200 -5.56 12.92 -0.07
C GLY A 200 -5.94 14.12 0.76
N THR A 201 -4.97 14.97 0.97
CA THR A 201 -5.07 16.22 1.73
C THR A 201 -4.40 17.34 0.96
N ALA A 202 -4.99 18.51 1.01
CA ALA A 202 -4.34 19.76 0.62
C ALA A 202 -3.66 20.32 1.90
N GLU A 203 -2.34 20.41 1.92
CA GLU A 203 -1.58 20.82 3.11
C GLU A 203 -1.55 22.34 3.26
N GLU A 204 -1.37 23.07 2.17
CA GLU A 204 -1.25 24.53 2.20
C GLU A 204 -2.45 25.22 1.56
N LYS A 205 -2.84 24.78 0.38
CA LYS A 205 -3.84 25.44 -0.47
C LYS A 205 -4.72 24.41 -1.15
N ALA A 206 -6.04 24.65 -1.13
CA ALA A 206 -6.98 23.83 -1.89
C ALA A 206 -6.58 23.76 -3.36
N PHE A 207 -6.64 22.59 -3.96
CA PHE A 207 -6.39 22.37 -5.38
C PHE A 207 -7.70 22.21 -6.17
N SER A 208 -7.63 22.43 -7.47
CA SER A 208 -8.81 22.43 -8.33
C SER A 208 -9.31 21.02 -8.64
N GLN A 209 -10.59 20.89 -9.03
CA GLN A 209 -11.12 19.64 -9.56
C GLN A 209 -10.41 19.20 -10.84
N GLU A 210 -9.92 20.15 -11.65
CA GLU A 210 -9.15 19.88 -12.86
C GLU A 210 -7.80 19.24 -12.51
N ASP A 211 -7.09 19.76 -11.52
CA ASP A 211 -5.81 19.19 -11.06
C ASP A 211 -6.04 17.80 -10.45
N PHE A 212 -7.12 17.62 -9.69
CA PHE A 212 -7.49 16.30 -9.17
C PHE A 212 -7.71 15.28 -10.31
N ALA A 213 -8.43 15.66 -11.35
CA ALA A 213 -8.66 14.78 -12.50
C ALA A 213 -7.35 14.40 -13.21
N LYS A 214 -6.43 15.36 -13.39
CA LYS A 214 -5.10 15.11 -13.97
C LYS A 214 -4.26 14.18 -13.08
N LEU A 215 -4.30 14.37 -11.75
CA LEU A 215 -3.60 13.51 -10.79
C LEU A 215 -4.13 12.07 -10.82
N VAL A 216 -5.45 11.88 -10.95
CA VAL A 216 -6.04 10.54 -11.09
C VAL A 216 -5.60 9.86 -12.38
N VAL A 217 -5.55 10.57 -13.50
CA VAL A 217 -5.03 10.05 -14.79
C VAL A 217 -3.54 9.69 -14.67
N MET A 218 -2.76 10.52 -13.98
CA MET A 218 -1.33 10.24 -13.72
C MET A 218 -1.16 9.00 -12.83
N ALA A 219 -1.99 8.85 -11.80
CA ALA A 219 -2.00 7.65 -10.95
C ALA A 219 -2.37 6.39 -11.74
N GLU A 220 -3.37 6.46 -12.63
CA GLU A 220 -3.75 5.36 -13.52
C GLU A 220 -2.56 4.91 -14.37
N SER A 221 -1.82 5.84 -14.97
CA SER A 221 -0.61 5.51 -15.74
C SER A 221 0.43 4.80 -14.87
N GLY A 222 0.73 5.34 -13.67
CA GLY A 222 1.70 4.71 -12.77
C GLY A 222 1.27 3.34 -12.26
N ILE A 223 -0.03 3.12 -12.01
CA ILE A 223 -0.57 1.82 -11.58
C ILE A 223 -0.51 0.77 -12.69
N LYS A 224 -0.63 1.17 -13.95
CA LYS A 224 -0.45 0.26 -15.09
C LYS A 224 0.98 -0.26 -15.22
N ASP A 225 1.95 0.52 -14.76
CA ASP A 225 3.36 0.15 -14.80
C ASP A 225 3.77 -0.73 -13.60
N LEU A 226 2.93 -0.79 -12.55
CA LEU A 226 3.10 -1.62 -11.35
C LEU A 226 2.54 -3.02 -11.54
#